data_70108c67d0a48146477e92f09cdcc469
#
_entry.id   70108c67d0a48146477e92f09cdcc469
#
_cell.length_a   1.000
_cell.length_b   1.000
_cell.length_c   1.000
_cell.angle_alpha   90.00
_cell.angle_beta   90.00
_cell.angle_gamma   90.00
#
_symmetry.space_group_name_H-M   'P 1'
#
loop_
_entity.id
_entity.type
_entity.pdbx_description
1 polymer ?
#
loop_
_entity_poly.entity_id
_entity_poly.type
_entity_poly.pdbx_seq_one_letter_code
_entity_poly.pdbx_strand_id
1 'polypeptide(L)'
;MVISGERAYIYAKICGIIGKSFVGKRVSALGGINRLAELDRIVFPNANRDLPERELLPDLERRTAEKIVREIIGIIKCFKEPPEFLILLIRAYEYADMKAVLSALADRETMSPSWTDIGEFRTVNFEAYPNIEKMLKGTEFEFLLKEDMTDTLSLQTKLDRRYYGAVWNAVLKLPRGDRKGIEKIIGDEISLRNAAWVLRLRTYYNMKPEKIKNMLIFIEGKKTFTDDSLEALNFALDVRSEWTKWKWAAFVREGNIGEYWKIDPRYFQNQASAFLYRSVYHSFKTRPFTLDSVFCFVRLKQSEEDVITSIAEGFGFNITARESLTLLGAI
;
A
#
# COMPACT_ATOMS: atom_id res chain seq x y z
N MET A 1 -27.69 17.61 -7.04
CA MET A 1 -27.17 16.88 -5.86
C MET A 1 -26.83 17.93 -4.81
N VAL A 2 -27.59 17.99 -3.69
CA VAL A 2 -27.26 18.93 -2.61
C VAL A 2 -26.03 18.41 -1.90
N ILE A 3 -24.95 19.18 -1.94
CA ILE A 3 -23.70 18.85 -1.22
C ILE A 3 -23.96 19.09 0.26
N SER A 4 -23.79 18.08 1.12
CA SER A 4 -23.91 18.27 2.56
C SER A 4 -22.78 19.17 3.05
N GLY A 5 -23.06 20.04 4.03
CA GLY A 5 -22.06 20.93 4.63
C GLY A 5 -20.86 20.14 5.19
N GLU A 6 -21.10 18.92 5.72
CA GLU A 6 -20.05 17.99 6.18
C GLU A 6 -19.07 17.61 5.06
N ARG A 7 -19.58 17.18 3.90
CA ARG A 7 -18.72 16.78 2.77
C ARG A 7 -17.93 17.95 2.20
N ALA A 8 -18.52 19.15 2.16
CA ALA A 8 -17.83 20.36 1.71
C ALA A 8 -16.68 20.73 2.66
N TYR A 9 -16.92 20.67 3.98
CA TYR A 9 -15.92 20.92 5.01
C TYR A 9 -14.76 19.90 4.93
N ILE A 10 -15.08 18.61 4.85
CA ILE A 10 -14.09 17.53 4.75
C ILE A 10 -13.23 17.72 3.49
N TYR A 11 -13.86 17.99 2.34
CA TYR A 11 -13.12 18.20 1.09
C TYR A 11 -12.18 19.40 1.16
N ALA A 12 -12.63 20.52 1.72
CA ALA A 12 -11.79 21.71 1.91
C ALA A 12 -10.58 21.40 2.81
N LYS A 13 -10.79 20.67 3.91
CA LYS A 13 -9.73 20.25 4.83
C LYS A 13 -8.72 19.31 4.14
N ILE A 14 -9.19 18.33 3.37
CA ILE A 14 -8.35 17.43 2.57
C ILE A 14 -7.50 18.24 1.57
N CYS A 15 -8.09 19.17 0.83
CA CYS A 15 -7.36 20.02 -0.11
C CYS A 15 -6.27 20.82 0.59
N GLY A 16 -6.54 21.33 1.79
CA GLY A 16 -5.55 22.04 2.61
C GLY A 16 -4.37 21.17 3.03
N ILE A 17 -4.60 19.89 3.37
CA ILE A 17 -3.56 18.93 3.72
C ILE A 17 -2.75 18.56 2.46
N ILE A 18 -3.42 18.14 1.37
CA ILE A 18 -2.76 17.76 0.11
C ILE A 18 -1.93 18.91 -0.47
N GLY A 19 -2.37 20.16 -0.31
CA GLY A 19 -1.61 21.34 -0.75
C GLY A 19 -0.25 21.49 -0.05
N LYS A 20 -0.07 20.89 1.12
CA LYS A 20 1.18 20.87 1.90
C LYS A 20 1.96 19.55 1.77
N SER A 21 1.34 18.51 1.25
CA SER A 21 1.90 17.16 1.11
C SER A 21 2.85 17.05 -0.10
N PHE A 22 3.75 16.08 -0.06
CA PHE A 22 4.60 15.71 -1.21
C PHE A 22 3.83 14.84 -2.20
N VAL A 23 2.82 15.43 -2.82
CA VAL A 23 1.90 14.81 -3.77
C VAL A 23 1.84 15.63 -5.04
N GLY A 24 1.67 14.99 -6.19
CA GLY A 24 1.63 15.66 -7.49
C GLY A 24 2.95 16.37 -7.81
N LYS A 25 2.88 17.62 -8.25
CA LYS A 25 4.07 18.40 -8.63
C LYS A 25 5.06 18.64 -7.49
N ARG A 26 4.62 18.54 -6.23
CA ARG A 26 5.51 18.75 -5.07
C ARG A 26 6.47 17.59 -4.82
N VAL A 27 6.19 16.41 -5.36
CA VAL A 27 7.10 15.25 -5.26
C VAL A 27 8.46 15.58 -5.89
N SER A 28 8.48 16.30 -7.00
CA SER A 28 9.73 16.66 -7.68
C SER A 28 10.69 17.52 -6.82
N ALA A 29 10.17 18.23 -5.82
CA ALA A 29 10.99 18.99 -4.88
C ALA A 29 11.90 18.10 -4.03
N LEU A 30 11.56 16.82 -3.86
CA LEU A 30 12.39 15.85 -3.14
C LEU A 30 13.58 15.35 -3.98
N GLY A 31 13.52 15.47 -5.31
CA GLY A 31 14.53 14.91 -6.20
C GLY A 31 15.93 15.57 -6.14
N GLY A 32 16.04 16.74 -5.50
CA GLY A 32 17.30 17.45 -5.28
C GLY A 32 17.98 17.13 -3.95
N ILE A 33 17.39 16.28 -3.11
CA ILE A 33 17.91 15.92 -1.80
C ILE A 33 19.02 14.89 -1.93
N ASN A 34 20.12 15.09 -1.20
CA ASN A 34 21.29 14.24 -1.28
C ASN A 34 21.63 13.51 0.03
N ARG A 35 20.97 13.86 1.13
CA ARG A 35 21.27 13.32 2.47
C ARG A 35 19.99 13.09 3.28
N LEU A 36 20.02 12.07 4.12
CA LEU A 36 18.91 11.73 5.02
C LEU A 36 18.52 12.91 5.94
N ALA A 37 19.52 13.63 6.48
CA ALA A 37 19.27 14.81 7.33
C ALA A 37 18.59 15.97 6.58
N GLU A 38 18.80 16.12 5.27
CA GLU A 38 18.08 17.11 4.45
C GLU A 38 16.63 16.70 4.25
N LEU A 39 16.39 15.40 4.00
CA LEU A 39 15.04 14.85 3.88
C LEU A 39 14.27 15.07 5.19
N ASP A 40 14.88 14.76 6.35
CA ASP A 40 14.27 14.97 7.66
C ASP A 40 13.84 16.43 7.86
N ARG A 41 14.72 17.40 7.56
CA ARG A 41 14.42 18.84 7.70
C ARG A 41 13.29 19.31 6.78
N ILE A 42 13.19 18.74 5.59
CA ILE A 42 12.13 19.10 4.62
C ILE A 42 10.78 18.52 5.05
N VAL A 43 10.77 17.26 5.52
CA VAL A 43 9.55 16.58 5.99
C VAL A 43 9.09 17.13 7.34
N PHE A 44 10.05 17.48 8.23
CA PHE A 44 9.82 17.94 9.60
C PHE A 44 10.61 19.25 9.91
N PRO A 45 10.23 20.38 9.35
CA PRO A 45 11.00 21.63 9.47
C PRO A 45 11.23 22.12 10.90
N ASN A 46 10.36 21.72 11.83
CA ASN A 46 10.41 22.15 13.24
C ASN A 46 11.09 21.12 14.16
N ALA A 47 11.54 20.00 13.63
CA ALA A 47 12.24 18.98 14.40
C ALA A 47 13.75 19.28 14.40
N ASN A 48 14.23 19.94 15.45
CA ASN A 48 15.67 20.12 15.64
C ASN A 48 16.25 18.86 16.33
N ARG A 49 16.69 17.89 15.56
CA ARG A 49 17.26 16.63 16.08
C ARG A 49 18.64 16.39 15.48
N ASP A 50 19.59 16.16 16.36
CA ASP A 50 20.96 15.78 16.04
C ASP A 50 21.13 14.29 16.39
N LEU A 51 20.50 13.43 15.54
CA LEU A 51 20.59 11.98 15.70
C LEU A 51 21.67 11.41 14.77
N PRO A 52 22.42 10.39 15.22
CA PRO A 52 23.29 9.62 14.34
C PRO A 52 22.49 9.05 13.16
N GLU A 53 23.08 8.96 11.97
CA GLU A 53 22.40 8.54 10.75
C GLU A 53 21.71 7.16 10.87
N ARG A 54 22.34 6.23 11.62
CA ARG A 54 21.78 4.89 11.91
C ARG A 54 20.47 4.94 12.72
N GLU A 55 20.25 5.99 13.50
CA GLU A 55 19.06 6.19 14.33
C GLU A 55 18.04 7.10 13.64
N LEU A 56 18.53 7.95 12.72
CA LEU A 56 17.71 8.92 12.00
C LEU A 56 16.75 8.23 11.02
N LEU A 57 17.19 7.16 10.31
CA LEU A 57 16.34 6.46 9.35
C LEU A 57 15.10 5.85 10.02
N PRO A 58 15.21 4.96 11.01
CA PRO A 58 14.03 4.38 11.65
C PRO A 58 13.17 5.43 12.38
N ASP A 59 13.76 6.50 12.92
CA ASP A 59 13.01 7.60 13.54
C ASP A 59 12.23 8.41 12.49
N LEU A 60 12.80 8.68 11.31
CA LEU A 60 12.15 9.37 10.21
C LEU A 60 10.95 8.56 9.69
N GLU A 61 11.13 7.26 9.45
CA GLU A 61 10.07 6.35 9.02
C GLU A 61 8.91 6.33 10.01
N ARG A 62 9.20 6.10 11.29
CA ARG A 62 8.19 6.08 12.36
C ARG A 62 7.42 7.42 12.41
N ARG A 63 8.11 8.56 12.43
CA ARG A 63 7.47 9.88 12.48
C ARG A 63 6.65 10.19 11.22
N THR A 64 7.11 9.70 10.07
CA THR A 64 6.36 9.84 8.82
C THR A 64 5.06 9.06 8.88
N ALA A 65 5.10 7.80 9.28
CA ALA A 65 3.90 6.98 9.48
C ALA A 65 2.94 7.63 10.50
N GLU A 66 3.45 8.05 11.67
CA GLU A 66 2.64 8.73 12.69
C GLU A 66 1.97 10.01 12.19
N LYS A 67 2.68 10.82 11.39
CA LYS A 67 2.15 12.04 10.77
C LYS A 67 1.00 11.69 9.80
N ILE A 68 1.25 10.75 8.90
CA ILE A 68 0.28 10.32 7.89
C ILE A 68 -0.97 9.75 8.55
N VAL A 69 -0.81 8.85 9.49
CA VAL A 69 -1.92 8.26 10.27
C VAL A 69 -2.72 9.33 11.00
N ARG A 70 -2.06 10.27 11.67
CA ARG A 70 -2.72 11.36 12.37
C ARG A 70 -3.55 12.23 11.42
N GLU A 71 -3.04 12.53 10.23
CA GLU A 71 -3.77 13.30 9.22
C GLU A 71 -4.99 12.51 8.70
N ILE A 72 -4.86 11.21 8.45
CA ILE A 72 -5.97 10.34 8.01
C ILE A 72 -7.04 10.25 9.11
N ILE A 73 -6.67 9.96 10.35
CA ILE A 73 -7.59 9.89 11.50
C ILE A 73 -8.29 11.23 11.69
N GLY A 74 -7.56 12.35 11.55
CA GLY A 74 -8.12 13.69 11.64
C GLY A 74 -9.19 14.01 10.59
N ILE A 75 -9.18 13.31 9.45
CA ILE A 75 -10.24 13.37 8.43
C ILE A 75 -11.40 12.42 8.79
N ILE A 76 -11.09 11.19 9.20
CA ILE A 76 -12.12 10.21 9.61
C ILE A 76 -12.99 10.79 10.74
N LYS A 77 -12.38 11.45 11.73
CA LYS A 77 -13.07 12.11 12.85
C LYS A 77 -13.91 13.33 12.46
N CYS A 78 -13.84 13.81 11.23
CA CYS A 78 -14.72 14.88 10.74
C CYS A 78 -16.11 14.35 10.33
N PHE A 79 -16.28 13.05 10.18
CA PHE A 79 -17.57 12.43 9.96
C PHE A 79 -18.31 12.24 11.29
N LYS A 80 -19.61 12.55 11.31
CA LYS A 80 -20.47 12.19 12.46
C LYS A 80 -20.53 10.67 12.65
N GLU A 81 -20.67 9.97 11.53
CA GLU A 81 -20.68 8.50 11.45
C GLU A 81 -19.72 8.10 10.30
N PRO A 82 -18.47 7.80 10.61
CA PRO A 82 -17.51 7.44 9.57
C PRO A 82 -17.91 6.14 8.89
N PRO A 83 -17.95 6.10 7.55
CA PRO A 83 -18.21 4.87 6.82
C PRO A 83 -17.21 3.77 7.17
N GLU A 84 -17.69 2.53 7.35
CA GLU A 84 -16.91 1.34 7.70
C GLU A 84 -15.65 1.20 6.80
N PHE A 85 -15.79 1.47 5.50
CA PHE A 85 -14.67 1.34 4.58
C PHE A 85 -13.49 2.28 4.89
N LEU A 86 -13.74 3.49 5.44
CA LEU A 86 -12.67 4.41 5.87
C LEU A 86 -11.91 3.87 7.09
N ILE A 87 -12.64 3.23 8.01
CA ILE A 87 -12.04 2.55 9.16
C ILE A 87 -11.16 1.40 8.70
N LEU A 88 -11.60 0.62 7.72
CA LEU A 88 -10.81 -0.46 7.13
C LEU A 88 -9.55 0.07 6.40
N LEU A 89 -9.61 1.26 5.78
CA LEU A 89 -8.43 1.85 5.16
C LEU A 89 -7.34 2.21 6.18
N ILE A 90 -7.70 2.75 7.35
CA ILE A 90 -6.70 3.03 8.40
C ILE A 90 -6.22 1.73 9.06
N ARG A 91 -7.06 0.71 9.17
CA ARG A 91 -6.68 -0.61 9.68
C ARG A 91 -5.72 -1.38 8.78
N ALA A 92 -5.46 -0.90 7.55
CA ALA A 92 -4.38 -1.43 6.72
C ALA A 92 -3.03 -1.45 7.46
N TYR A 93 -2.76 -0.45 8.31
CA TYR A 93 -1.57 -0.40 9.16
C TYR A 93 -1.56 -1.56 10.17
N GLU A 94 -2.68 -1.84 10.83
CA GLU A 94 -2.80 -2.99 11.74
C GLU A 94 -2.56 -4.34 11.04
N TYR A 95 -3.04 -4.49 9.79
CA TYR A 95 -2.76 -5.67 8.96
C TYR A 95 -1.28 -5.77 8.57
N ALA A 96 -0.62 -4.64 8.31
CA ALA A 96 0.82 -4.60 8.03
C ALA A 96 1.63 -4.97 9.29
N ASP A 97 1.29 -4.38 10.43
CA ASP A 97 1.91 -4.68 11.72
C ASP A 97 1.75 -6.17 12.10
N MET A 98 0.57 -6.75 11.86
CA MET A 98 0.36 -8.19 12.05
C MET A 98 1.27 -9.06 11.19
N LYS A 99 1.53 -8.67 9.93
CA LYS A 99 2.49 -9.40 9.09
C LYS A 99 3.90 -9.32 9.64
N ALA A 100 4.32 -8.16 10.16
CA ALA A 100 5.63 -8.00 10.80
C ALA A 100 5.74 -8.88 12.06
N VAL A 101 4.70 -8.89 12.88
CA VAL A 101 4.62 -9.75 14.08
C VAL A 101 4.70 -11.24 13.72
N LEU A 102 3.97 -11.68 12.69
CA LEU A 102 4.03 -13.08 12.26
C LEU A 102 5.43 -13.48 11.76
N SER A 103 6.11 -12.58 11.05
CA SER A 103 7.49 -12.81 10.62
C SER A 103 8.43 -12.89 11.82
N ALA A 104 8.36 -11.95 12.77
CA ALA A 104 9.19 -11.94 13.98
C ALA A 104 8.96 -13.18 14.85
N LEU A 105 7.71 -13.66 14.98
CA LEU A 105 7.39 -14.90 15.69
C LEU A 105 7.99 -16.14 15.01
N ALA A 106 7.94 -16.21 13.67
CA ALA A 106 8.54 -17.30 12.91
C ALA A 106 10.07 -17.32 13.05
N ASP A 107 10.70 -16.15 13.08
CA ASP A 107 12.14 -15.96 13.27
C ASP A 107 12.55 -16.07 14.75
N ARG A 108 11.58 -16.30 15.66
CA ARG A 108 11.76 -16.41 17.12
C ARG A 108 12.39 -15.17 17.75
N GLU A 109 12.08 -14.01 17.22
CA GLU A 109 12.51 -12.75 17.79
C GLU A 109 11.84 -12.52 19.14
N THR A 110 12.64 -12.12 20.12
CA THR A 110 12.17 -11.86 21.51
C THR A 110 11.64 -10.45 21.69
N MET A 111 12.10 -9.51 20.86
CA MET A 111 11.63 -8.13 20.86
C MET A 111 10.45 -7.98 19.93
N SER A 112 9.43 -7.27 20.39
CA SER A 112 8.30 -6.92 19.53
C SER A 112 8.75 -6.00 18.39
N PRO A 113 8.31 -6.26 17.14
CA PRO A 113 8.41 -5.26 16.09
C PRO A 113 7.72 -3.96 16.52
N SER A 114 8.18 -2.84 15.97
CA SER A 114 7.45 -1.58 16.10
C SER A 114 6.10 -1.69 15.40
N TRP A 115 5.08 -1.08 15.96
CA TRP A 115 3.75 -0.98 15.33
C TRP A 115 3.31 0.46 15.19
N THR A 116 2.40 0.69 14.26
CA THR A 116 1.85 2.01 13.98
C THR A 116 0.65 2.30 14.91
N ASP A 117 0.67 3.42 15.60
CA ASP A 117 -0.44 3.80 16.47
C ASP A 117 -1.61 4.38 15.67
N ILE A 118 -2.66 3.59 15.48
CA ILE A 118 -3.93 4.00 14.85
C ILE A 118 -5.02 4.36 15.89
N GLY A 119 -4.65 4.55 17.14
CA GLY A 119 -5.53 4.98 18.23
C GLY A 119 -6.71 4.02 18.45
N GLU A 120 -7.91 4.58 18.55
CA GLU A 120 -9.17 3.84 18.83
C GLU A 120 -9.57 2.83 17.75
N PHE A 121 -8.97 2.88 16.56
CA PHE A 121 -9.26 1.96 15.46
C PHE A 121 -8.47 0.65 15.56
N ARG A 122 -7.54 0.54 16.52
CA ARG A 122 -6.79 -0.68 16.79
C ARG A 122 -7.65 -1.70 17.50
N THR A 123 -7.46 -2.98 17.11
CA THR A 123 -8.13 -4.12 17.77
C THR A 123 -7.15 -5.09 18.38
N VAL A 124 -5.94 -5.19 17.85
CA VAL A 124 -4.89 -6.10 18.33
C VAL A 124 -4.17 -5.50 19.53
N ASN A 125 -3.94 -6.31 20.55
CA ASN A 125 -3.11 -5.96 21.72
C ASN A 125 -1.64 -6.32 21.46
N PHE A 126 -0.90 -5.47 20.72
CA PHE A 126 0.51 -5.71 20.42
C PHE A 126 1.43 -5.71 21.66
N GLU A 127 1.02 -5.10 22.77
CA GLU A 127 1.79 -5.08 24.01
C GLU A 127 1.90 -6.47 24.66
N ALA A 128 1.00 -7.39 24.28
CA ALA A 128 1.06 -8.76 24.77
C ALA A 128 2.07 -9.65 24.01
N TYR A 129 2.82 -9.12 23.04
CA TYR A 129 3.87 -9.88 22.34
C TYR A 129 4.85 -10.53 23.32
N PRO A 130 5.31 -11.75 23.12
CA PRO A 130 5.02 -12.66 22.00
C PRO A 130 3.80 -13.58 22.22
N ASN A 131 2.92 -13.31 23.18
CA ASN A 131 1.75 -14.14 23.47
C ASN A 131 0.64 -13.88 22.46
N ILE A 132 0.68 -14.64 21.34
CA ILE A 132 -0.25 -14.49 20.22
C ILE A 132 -1.73 -14.64 20.63
N GLU A 133 -2.03 -15.54 21.56
CA GLU A 133 -3.40 -15.74 22.03
C GLU A 133 -3.93 -14.49 22.74
N LYS A 134 -3.15 -13.88 23.63
CA LYS A 134 -3.52 -12.63 24.30
C LYS A 134 -3.61 -11.44 23.35
N MET A 135 -2.78 -11.45 22.31
CA MET A 135 -2.81 -10.41 21.28
C MET A 135 -4.10 -10.43 20.48
N LEU A 136 -4.59 -11.62 20.10
CA LEU A 136 -5.62 -11.78 19.05
C LEU A 136 -7.01 -12.10 19.60
N LYS A 137 -7.13 -12.47 20.88
CA LYS A 137 -8.41 -12.88 21.49
C LYS A 137 -9.48 -11.79 21.33
N GLY A 138 -10.63 -12.18 20.76
CA GLY A 138 -11.75 -11.27 20.51
C GLY A 138 -11.57 -10.31 19.35
N THR A 139 -10.49 -10.43 18.59
CA THR A 139 -10.24 -9.62 17.37
C THR A 139 -10.63 -10.36 16.11
N GLU A 140 -10.70 -9.66 14.98
CA GLU A 140 -10.90 -10.30 13.67
C GLU A 140 -9.72 -11.20 13.24
N PHE A 141 -8.58 -11.08 13.90
CA PHE A 141 -7.38 -11.87 13.67
C PHE A 141 -7.34 -13.19 14.45
N GLU A 142 -8.32 -13.47 15.30
CA GLU A 142 -8.37 -14.68 16.14
C GLU A 142 -8.31 -15.99 15.32
N PHE A 143 -8.71 -15.94 14.03
CA PHE A 143 -8.59 -17.09 13.13
C PHE A 143 -7.15 -17.59 12.96
N LEU A 144 -6.16 -16.71 13.14
CA LEU A 144 -4.73 -17.06 13.05
C LEU A 144 -4.31 -18.08 14.11
N LEU A 145 -4.99 -18.12 15.25
CA LEU A 145 -4.70 -19.09 16.33
C LEU A 145 -4.91 -20.55 15.90
N LYS A 146 -5.64 -20.79 14.82
CA LYS A 146 -5.93 -22.13 14.27
C LYS A 146 -5.00 -22.52 13.12
N GLU A 147 -4.07 -21.63 12.77
CA GLU A 147 -3.20 -21.78 11.61
C GLU A 147 -1.79 -22.21 12.00
N ASP A 148 -1.06 -22.77 11.04
CA ASP A 148 0.37 -23.08 11.22
C ASP A 148 1.20 -21.79 11.17
N MET A 149 1.73 -21.38 12.33
CA MET A 149 2.53 -20.15 12.48
C MET A 149 3.88 -20.22 11.76
N THR A 150 4.32 -21.38 11.30
CA THR A 150 5.57 -21.54 10.56
C THR A 150 5.43 -21.21 9.07
N ASP A 151 4.22 -21.28 8.51
CA ASP A 151 3.94 -20.93 7.12
C ASP A 151 3.56 -19.44 6.99
N THR A 152 4.53 -18.57 7.22
CA THR A 152 4.33 -17.10 7.18
C THR A 152 3.76 -16.61 5.85
N LEU A 153 4.15 -17.22 4.73
CA LEU A 153 3.68 -16.84 3.40
C LEU A 153 2.17 -17.10 3.23
N SER A 154 1.70 -18.26 3.71
CA SER A 154 0.27 -18.59 3.72
C SER A 154 -0.52 -17.65 4.64
N LEU A 155 0.01 -17.37 5.83
CA LEU A 155 -0.61 -16.45 6.80
C LEU A 155 -0.75 -15.03 6.22
N GLN A 156 0.31 -14.49 5.62
CA GLN A 156 0.28 -13.18 4.97
C GLN A 156 -0.75 -13.13 3.83
N THR A 157 -0.85 -14.21 3.05
CA THR A 157 -1.87 -14.32 1.98
C THR A 157 -3.29 -14.32 2.56
N LYS A 158 -3.54 -15.02 3.66
CA LYS A 158 -4.84 -15.06 4.34
C LYS A 158 -5.22 -13.69 4.89
N LEU A 159 -4.24 -12.95 5.46
CA LEU A 159 -4.44 -11.57 5.90
C LEU A 159 -4.82 -10.66 4.74
N ASP A 160 -4.09 -10.72 3.61
CA ASP A 160 -4.42 -9.92 2.43
C ASP A 160 -5.83 -10.21 1.91
N ARG A 161 -6.20 -11.48 1.81
CA ARG A 161 -7.55 -11.86 1.37
C ARG A 161 -8.64 -11.32 2.29
N ARG A 162 -8.45 -11.42 3.60
CA ARG A 162 -9.41 -10.88 4.57
C ARG A 162 -9.52 -9.37 4.47
N TYR A 163 -8.40 -8.68 4.44
CA TYR A 163 -8.38 -7.23 4.30
C TYR A 163 -9.11 -6.76 3.04
N TYR A 164 -8.68 -7.25 1.86
CA TYR A 164 -9.30 -6.84 0.61
C TYR A 164 -10.76 -7.29 0.48
N GLY A 165 -11.10 -8.45 1.02
CA GLY A 165 -12.49 -8.91 1.10
C GLY A 165 -13.37 -7.99 1.96
N ALA A 166 -12.88 -7.60 3.14
CA ALA A 166 -13.58 -6.68 4.03
C ALA A 166 -13.74 -5.28 3.39
N VAL A 167 -12.66 -4.72 2.83
CA VAL A 167 -12.69 -3.43 2.13
C VAL A 167 -13.67 -3.47 0.97
N TRP A 168 -13.62 -4.52 0.13
CA TRP A 168 -14.53 -4.68 -1.00
C TRP A 168 -15.99 -4.73 -0.56
N ASN A 169 -16.31 -5.54 0.45
CA ASN A 169 -17.67 -5.66 0.97
C ASN A 169 -18.17 -4.33 1.57
N ALA A 170 -17.33 -3.59 2.27
CA ALA A 170 -17.67 -2.28 2.80
C ALA A 170 -17.92 -1.25 1.68
N VAL A 171 -17.13 -1.29 0.61
CA VAL A 171 -17.33 -0.43 -0.56
C VAL A 171 -18.66 -0.73 -1.26
N LEU A 172 -19.06 -2.00 -1.35
CA LEU A 172 -20.34 -2.39 -1.95
C LEU A 172 -21.57 -1.82 -1.20
N LYS A 173 -21.43 -1.52 0.10
CA LYS A 173 -22.47 -0.87 0.91
C LYS A 173 -22.62 0.62 0.64
N LEU A 174 -21.66 1.26 -0.02
CA LEU A 174 -21.67 2.69 -0.33
C LEU A 174 -22.73 3.06 -1.38
N PRO A 175 -23.28 4.28 -1.33
CA PRO A 175 -24.14 4.80 -2.38
C PRO A 175 -23.45 4.75 -3.75
N ARG A 176 -24.21 4.42 -4.80
CA ARG A 176 -23.69 4.19 -6.16
C ARG A 176 -22.84 5.36 -6.70
N GLY A 177 -23.19 6.60 -6.33
CA GLY A 177 -22.48 7.80 -6.75
C GLY A 177 -21.08 7.93 -6.16
N ASP A 178 -20.88 7.46 -4.92
CA ASP A 178 -19.60 7.47 -4.21
C ASP A 178 -18.74 6.24 -4.56
N ARG A 179 -19.38 5.13 -4.94
CA ARG A 179 -18.78 3.81 -5.06
C ARG A 179 -17.96 3.61 -6.33
N LYS A 180 -18.46 4.09 -7.48
CA LYS A 180 -17.96 3.73 -8.82
C LYS A 180 -16.44 3.95 -9.02
N GLY A 181 -15.90 5.07 -8.52
CA GLY A 181 -14.47 5.36 -8.64
C GLY A 181 -13.63 4.48 -7.72
N ILE A 182 -14.10 4.30 -6.49
CA ILE A 182 -13.45 3.45 -5.48
C ILE A 182 -13.39 1.99 -5.97
N GLU A 183 -14.51 1.44 -6.47
CA GLU A 183 -14.56 0.08 -7.04
C GLU A 183 -13.53 -0.14 -8.14
N LYS A 184 -13.39 0.84 -9.03
CA LYS A 184 -12.42 0.74 -10.13
C LYS A 184 -10.99 0.70 -9.61
N ILE A 185 -10.62 1.63 -8.72
CA ILE A 185 -9.25 1.73 -8.21
C ILE A 185 -8.89 0.49 -7.37
N ILE A 186 -9.77 0.03 -6.49
CA ILE A 186 -9.53 -1.18 -5.67
C ILE A 186 -9.47 -2.43 -6.57
N GLY A 187 -10.32 -2.53 -7.58
CA GLY A 187 -10.28 -3.64 -8.53
C GLY A 187 -8.97 -3.69 -9.32
N ASP A 188 -8.50 -2.54 -9.82
CA ASP A 188 -7.20 -2.43 -10.48
C ASP A 188 -6.05 -2.75 -9.50
N GLU A 189 -6.12 -2.27 -8.25
CA GLU A 189 -5.13 -2.55 -7.20
C GLU A 189 -5.01 -4.06 -6.92
N ILE A 190 -6.13 -4.76 -6.72
CA ILE A 190 -6.15 -6.20 -6.48
C ILE A 190 -5.59 -6.96 -7.70
N SER A 191 -6.02 -6.61 -8.92
CA SER A 191 -5.56 -7.26 -10.15
C SER A 191 -4.05 -7.08 -10.34
N LEU A 192 -3.53 -5.85 -10.17
CA LEU A 192 -2.11 -5.56 -10.32
C LEU A 192 -1.26 -6.19 -9.21
N ARG A 193 -1.78 -6.23 -7.97
CA ARG A 193 -1.11 -6.91 -6.86
C ARG A 193 -0.98 -8.40 -7.11
N ASN A 194 -2.05 -9.05 -7.56
CA ASN A 194 -2.02 -10.46 -7.94
C ASN A 194 -1.03 -10.71 -9.08
N ALA A 195 -1.05 -9.87 -10.12
CA ALA A 195 -0.13 -9.98 -11.25
C ALA A 195 1.33 -9.84 -10.81
N ALA A 196 1.67 -8.81 -10.04
CA ALA A 196 3.01 -8.61 -9.49
C ALA A 196 3.46 -9.81 -8.63
N TRP A 197 2.53 -10.38 -7.86
CA TRP A 197 2.80 -11.53 -7.01
C TRP A 197 3.09 -12.79 -7.83
N VAL A 198 2.29 -13.06 -8.88
CA VAL A 198 2.56 -14.15 -9.84
C VAL A 198 3.95 -14.02 -10.45
N LEU A 199 4.30 -12.82 -10.93
CA LEU A 199 5.60 -12.59 -11.56
C LEU A 199 6.74 -12.84 -10.57
N ARG A 200 6.64 -12.35 -9.34
CA ARG A 200 7.66 -12.54 -8.30
C ARG A 200 7.83 -14.00 -7.91
N LEU A 201 6.74 -14.71 -7.65
CA LEU A 201 6.78 -16.12 -7.24
C LEU A 201 7.32 -17.03 -8.33
N ARG A 202 7.01 -16.74 -9.61
CA ARG A 202 7.57 -17.46 -10.74
C ARG A 202 9.05 -17.17 -10.96
N THR A 203 9.43 -15.88 -10.91
CA THR A 203 10.77 -15.45 -11.32
C THR A 203 11.82 -15.68 -10.25
N TYR A 204 11.51 -15.39 -8.98
CA TYR A 204 12.47 -15.47 -7.89
C TYR A 204 12.40 -16.77 -7.08
N TYR A 205 11.22 -17.38 -6.98
CA TYR A 205 11.01 -18.57 -6.16
C TYR A 205 10.79 -19.84 -6.99
N ASN A 206 10.71 -19.71 -8.31
CA ASN A 206 10.42 -20.82 -9.25
C ASN A 206 9.26 -21.71 -8.78
N MET A 207 8.22 -21.05 -8.24
CA MET A 207 7.09 -21.73 -7.61
C MET A 207 6.13 -22.29 -8.65
N LYS A 208 5.60 -23.48 -8.36
CA LYS A 208 4.64 -24.17 -9.26
C LYS A 208 3.31 -23.40 -9.34
N PRO A 209 2.66 -23.36 -10.53
CA PRO A 209 1.41 -22.63 -10.76
C PRO A 209 0.30 -22.93 -9.74
N GLU A 210 0.15 -24.20 -9.33
CA GLU A 210 -0.90 -24.62 -8.38
C GLU A 210 -0.71 -23.97 -7.00
N LYS A 211 0.54 -23.85 -6.54
CA LYS A 211 0.85 -23.15 -5.28
C LYS A 211 0.59 -21.65 -5.41
N ILE A 212 0.98 -21.04 -6.53
CA ILE A 212 0.78 -19.61 -6.78
C ILE A 212 -0.71 -19.27 -6.79
N LYS A 213 -1.55 -20.07 -7.45
CA LYS A 213 -3.02 -19.89 -7.45
C LYS A 213 -3.57 -19.76 -6.03
N ASN A 214 -3.08 -20.58 -5.10
CA ASN A 214 -3.50 -20.56 -3.71
C ASN A 214 -3.00 -19.34 -2.93
N MET A 215 -2.18 -18.46 -3.52
CA MET A 215 -1.64 -17.25 -2.90
C MET A 215 -2.22 -15.97 -3.48
N LEU A 216 -3.16 -16.05 -4.41
CA LEU A 216 -3.81 -14.87 -5.00
C LEU A 216 -4.96 -14.38 -4.14
N ILE A 217 -5.22 -13.08 -4.21
CA ILE A 217 -6.38 -12.46 -3.57
C ILE A 217 -7.61 -12.74 -4.43
N PHE A 218 -8.54 -13.50 -3.89
CA PHE A 218 -9.84 -13.78 -4.52
C PHE A 218 -10.94 -12.97 -3.86
N ILE A 219 -11.78 -12.36 -4.68
CA ILE A 219 -13.00 -11.71 -4.24
C ILE A 219 -14.18 -12.48 -4.83
N GLU A 220 -15.08 -12.94 -3.97
CA GLU A 220 -16.26 -13.70 -4.40
C GLU A 220 -17.09 -12.89 -5.42
N GLY A 221 -17.49 -13.55 -6.52
CA GLY A 221 -18.22 -12.90 -7.60
C GLY A 221 -17.39 -11.96 -8.50
N LYS A 222 -16.06 -11.81 -8.29
CA LYS A 222 -15.17 -10.92 -9.03
C LYS A 222 -13.96 -11.66 -9.62
N LYS A 223 -14.21 -12.67 -10.44
CA LYS A 223 -13.17 -13.47 -11.11
C LYS A 223 -12.18 -12.59 -11.89
N THR A 224 -12.65 -11.50 -12.51
CA THR A 224 -11.83 -10.58 -13.30
C THR A 224 -10.63 -10.00 -12.56
N PHE A 225 -10.65 -9.97 -11.21
CA PHE A 225 -9.50 -9.48 -10.42
C PHE A 225 -8.35 -10.49 -10.34
N THR A 226 -8.59 -11.74 -10.75
CA THR A 226 -7.60 -12.82 -10.76
C THR A 226 -7.34 -13.39 -12.14
N ASP A 227 -8.26 -13.22 -13.09
CA ASP A 227 -8.15 -13.83 -14.42
C ASP A 227 -6.87 -13.41 -15.14
N ASP A 228 -6.54 -12.11 -15.14
CA ASP A 228 -5.32 -11.58 -15.76
C ASP A 228 -4.04 -12.21 -15.15
N SER A 229 -4.06 -12.47 -13.85
CA SER A 229 -2.93 -13.06 -13.12
C SER A 229 -2.82 -14.55 -13.38
N LEU A 230 -3.96 -15.24 -13.54
CA LEU A 230 -4.00 -16.66 -13.93
C LEU A 230 -3.54 -16.86 -15.37
N GLU A 231 -3.86 -15.93 -16.27
CA GLU A 231 -3.34 -15.91 -17.63
C GLU A 231 -1.81 -15.82 -17.64
N ALA A 232 -1.24 -14.93 -16.83
CA ALA A 232 0.20 -14.73 -16.69
C ALA A 232 0.94 -15.98 -16.16
N LEU A 233 0.26 -16.95 -15.55
CA LEU A 233 0.86 -18.24 -15.18
C LEU A 233 1.28 -19.09 -16.37
N ASN A 234 0.63 -18.91 -17.51
CA ASN A 234 0.84 -19.73 -18.70
C ASN A 234 1.91 -19.16 -19.66
N PHE A 235 2.29 -17.88 -19.51
CA PHE A 235 3.27 -17.24 -20.40
C PHE A 235 4.70 -17.68 -20.06
N ALA A 236 5.54 -17.88 -21.08
CA ALA A 236 6.97 -18.08 -20.88
C ALA A 236 7.61 -16.79 -20.34
N LEU A 237 8.54 -16.95 -19.36
CA LEU A 237 9.15 -15.79 -18.68
C LEU A 237 10.15 -15.03 -19.56
N ASP A 238 10.62 -15.66 -20.65
CA ASP A 238 11.66 -15.18 -21.55
C ASP A 238 11.17 -15.01 -23.00
N VAL A 239 9.87 -15.19 -23.26
CA VAL A 239 9.26 -15.01 -24.59
C VAL A 239 8.37 -13.77 -24.59
N ARG A 240 8.92 -12.60 -24.95
CA ARG A 240 8.21 -11.31 -24.92
C ARG A 240 6.89 -11.31 -25.71
N SER A 241 6.83 -12.01 -26.84
CA SER A 241 5.64 -12.01 -27.71
C SER A 241 4.39 -12.56 -27.03
N GLU A 242 4.53 -13.45 -26.03
CA GLU A 242 3.40 -13.98 -25.26
C GLU A 242 2.79 -12.89 -24.36
N TRP A 243 3.59 -11.97 -23.87
CA TRP A 243 3.16 -10.88 -23.00
C TRP A 243 2.51 -9.70 -23.73
N THR A 244 2.64 -9.60 -25.05
CA THR A 244 2.09 -8.46 -25.83
C THR A 244 0.58 -8.40 -25.85
N LYS A 245 -0.10 -9.53 -25.68
CA LYS A 245 -1.56 -9.63 -25.64
C LYS A 245 -2.15 -9.53 -24.23
N TRP A 246 -1.28 -9.52 -23.22
CA TRP A 246 -1.74 -9.44 -21.85
C TRP A 246 -2.35 -8.07 -21.54
N LYS A 247 -3.40 -8.03 -20.73
CA LYS A 247 -4.05 -6.77 -20.30
C LYS A 247 -3.05 -5.73 -19.78
N TRP A 248 -2.02 -6.18 -19.06
CA TRP A 248 -0.99 -5.34 -18.46
C TRP A 248 0.30 -5.28 -19.29
N ALA A 249 0.24 -5.57 -20.57
CA ALA A 249 1.40 -5.56 -21.47
C ALA A 249 2.19 -4.24 -21.44
N ALA A 250 1.51 -3.11 -21.29
CA ALA A 250 2.15 -1.79 -21.17
C ALA A 250 3.06 -1.63 -19.92
N PHE A 251 2.94 -2.54 -18.94
CA PHE A 251 3.77 -2.53 -17.73
C PHE A 251 4.93 -3.51 -17.81
N VAL A 252 5.07 -4.19 -18.94
CA VAL A 252 6.17 -5.10 -19.21
C VAL A 252 7.29 -4.34 -19.91
N ARG A 253 8.53 -4.50 -19.41
CA ARG A 253 9.70 -3.82 -19.99
C ARG A 253 9.88 -4.17 -21.47
N GLU A 254 10.14 -3.17 -22.30
CA GLU A 254 10.60 -3.38 -23.65
C GLU A 254 12.05 -3.89 -23.62
N GLY A 255 12.34 -4.94 -24.41
CA GLY A 255 13.72 -5.41 -24.60
C GLY A 255 14.42 -4.60 -25.66
N ASN A 256 15.75 -4.49 -25.55
CA ASN A 256 16.58 -3.95 -26.62
C ASN A 256 16.84 -5.01 -27.69
N ILE A 257 17.08 -4.58 -28.93
CA ILE A 257 17.42 -5.49 -30.04
C ILE A 257 18.73 -6.20 -29.72
N GLY A 258 18.69 -7.56 -29.71
CA GLY A 258 19.87 -8.39 -29.43
C GLY A 258 20.13 -8.66 -27.94
N GLU A 259 19.31 -8.14 -27.02
CA GLU A 259 19.40 -8.42 -25.60
C GLU A 259 18.55 -9.68 -25.25
N TYR A 260 19.10 -10.55 -24.35
CA TYR A 260 18.30 -11.62 -23.76
C TYR A 260 17.19 -10.99 -22.90
N TRP A 261 15.96 -11.17 -23.34
CA TRP A 261 14.80 -10.62 -22.65
C TRP A 261 14.25 -11.62 -21.62
N LYS A 262 13.93 -11.09 -20.45
CA LYS A 262 13.20 -11.80 -19.41
C LYS A 262 12.26 -10.82 -18.70
N ILE A 263 11.09 -11.32 -18.29
CA ILE A 263 10.14 -10.51 -17.51
C ILE A 263 10.82 -9.99 -16.23
N ASP A 264 10.64 -8.70 -15.94
CA ASP A 264 11.15 -8.06 -14.73
C ASP A 264 10.00 -7.70 -13.79
N PRO A 265 9.84 -8.47 -12.66
CA PRO A 265 8.80 -8.21 -11.68
C PRO A 265 8.92 -6.84 -11.00
N ARG A 266 10.13 -6.30 -10.86
CA ARG A 266 10.36 -4.97 -10.24
C ARG A 266 9.87 -3.87 -11.16
N TYR A 267 10.27 -3.94 -12.43
CA TYR A 267 9.80 -2.99 -13.43
C TYR A 267 8.27 -2.98 -13.51
N PHE A 268 7.65 -4.17 -13.58
CA PHE A 268 6.19 -4.30 -13.57
C PHE A 268 5.56 -3.65 -12.33
N GLN A 269 6.09 -3.94 -11.16
CA GLN A 269 5.59 -3.38 -9.89
C GLN A 269 5.66 -1.85 -9.87
N ASN A 270 6.77 -1.26 -10.36
CA ASN A 270 6.93 0.18 -10.44
C ASN A 270 5.91 0.82 -11.38
N GLN A 271 5.69 0.22 -12.57
CA GLN A 271 4.68 0.70 -13.51
C GLN A 271 3.25 0.59 -12.95
N ALA A 272 2.95 -0.50 -12.24
CA ALA A 272 1.68 -0.70 -11.56
C ALA A 272 1.44 0.37 -10.48
N SER A 273 2.44 0.65 -9.64
CA SER A 273 2.37 1.69 -8.60
C SER A 273 2.15 3.08 -9.22
N ALA A 274 2.91 3.42 -10.26
CA ALA A 274 2.76 4.68 -10.98
C ALA A 274 1.37 4.82 -11.63
N PHE A 275 0.81 3.73 -12.19
CA PHE A 275 -0.53 3.72 -12.74
C PHE A 275 -1.59 3.94 -11.66
N LEU A 276 -1.51 3.24 -10.54
CA LEU A 276 -2.44 3.39 -9.41
C LEU A 276 -2.38 4.81 -8.85
N TYR A 277 -1.18 5.35 -8.65
CA TYR A 277 -0.99 6.73 -8.20
C TYR A 277 -1.66 7.73 -9.13
N ARG A 278 -1.43 7.64 -10.45
CA ARG A 278 -2.07 8.51 -11.45
C ARG A 278 -3.59 8.38 -11.44
N SER A 279 -4.11 7.15 -11.29
CA SER A 279 -5.56 6.88 -11.22
C SER A 279 -6.19 7.53 -9.99
N VAL A 280 -5.56 7.39 -8.83
CA VAL A 280 -5.97 8.00 -7.56
C VAL A 280 -5.92 9.53 -7.66
N TYR A 281 -4.82 10.08 -8.15
CA TYR A 281 -4.64 11.53 -8.27
C TYR A 281 -5.64 12.17 -9.25
N HIS A 282 -5.93 11.48 -10.36
CA HIS A 282 -6.96 11.90 -11.30
C HIS A 282 -8.36 11.88 -10.67
N SER A 283 -8.71 10.78 -9.98
CA SER A 283 -10.02 10.64 -9.32
C SER A 283 -10.20 11.70 -8.23
N PHE A 284 -9.16 11.98 -7.43
CA PHE A 284 -9.17 13.04 -6.44
C PHE A 284 -9.57 14.41 -7.03
N LYS A 285 -9.04 14.75 -8.21
CA LYS A 285 -9.32 16.02 -8.89
C LYS A 285 -10.68 16.08 -9.54
N THR A 286 -11.19 14.96 -10.03
CA THR A 286 -12.41 14.92 -10.87
C THR A 286 -13.68 14.62 -10.09
N ARG A 287 -13.57 14.19 -8.81
CA ARG A 287 -14.70 13.79 -7.97
C ARG A 287 -14.73 14.50 -6.61
N PRO A 288 -14.81 15.86 -6.60
CA PRO A 288 -14.88 16.62 -5.37
C PRO A 288 -16.16 16.30 -4.57
N PHE A 289 -16.11 16.46 -3.26
CA PHE A 289 -17.25 16.33 -2.33
C PHE A 289 -17.88 14.93 -2.24
N THR A 290 -17.15 13.90 -2.66
CA THR A 290 -17.58 12.49 -2.63
C THR A 290 -16.73 11.69 -1.64
N LEU A 291 -17.20 10.51 -1.23
CA LEU A 291 -16.38 9.57 -0.47
C LEU A 291 -15.18 9.05 -1.29
N ASP A 292 -15.28 9.07 -2.62
CA ASP A 292 -14.16 8.79 -3.52
C ASP A 292 -12.98 9.76 -3.29
N SER A 293 -13.25 11.07 -3.11
CA SER A 293 -12.19 12.04 -2.80
C SER A 293 -11.53 11.79 -1.46
N VAL A 294 -12.27 11.27 -0.47
CA VAL A 294 -11.70 10.88 0.84
C VAL A 294 -10.85 9.61 0.72
N PHE A 295 -11.33 8.62 -0.02
CA PHE A 295 -10.55 7.44 -0.36
C PHE A 295 -9.24 7.81 -1.06
N CYS A 296 -9.32 8.65 -2.08
CA CYS A 296 -8.16 9.12 -2.81
C CYS A 296 -7.18 9.88 -1.92
N PHE A 297 -7.68 10.70 -0.97
CA PHE A 297 -6.84 11.35 0.02
C PHE A 297 -6.04 10.35 0.83
N VAL A 298 -6.67 9.30 1.37
CA VAL A 298 -5.98 8.25 2.15
C VAL A 298 -4.88 7.60 1.30
N ARG A 299 -5.20 7.22 0.05
CA ARG A 299 -4.23 6.59 -0.86
C ARG A 299 -3.08 7.52 -1.24
N LEU A 300 -3.34 8.81 -1.45
CA LEU A 300 -2.29 9.80 -1.72
C LEU A 300 -1.38 10.00 -0.52
N LYS A 301 -1.92 9.96 0.70
CA LYS A 301 -1.13 10.05 1.93
C LYS A 301 -0.26 8.82 2.16
N GLN A 302 -0.79 7.61 1.89
CA GLN A 302 0.01 6.38 1.90
C GLN A 302 1.11 6.43 0.84
N SER A 303 0.82 6.93 -0.35
CA SER A 303 1.84 7.12 -1.39
C SER A 303 2.90 8.17 -1.02
N GLU A 304 2.55 9.21 -0.29
CA GLU A 304 3.53 10.18 0.27
C GLU A 304 4.47 9.49 1.25
N GLU A 305 3.94 8.63 2.12
CA GLU A 305 4.72 7.81 3.05
C GLU A 305 5.70 6.91 2.29
N ASP A 306 5.20 6.13 1.31
CA ASP A 306 6.02 5.25 0.49
C ASP A 306 7.17 5.99 -0.22
N VAL A 307 6.90 7.19 -0.73
CA VAL A 307 7.91 8.04 -1.39
C VAL A 307 8.99 8.47 -0.41
N ILE A 308 8.61 8.98 0.75
CA ILE A 308 9.56 9.46 1.77
C ILE A 308 10.43 8.31 2.27
N THR A 309 9.81 7.16 2.61
CA THR A 309 10.50 5.97 3.09
C THR A 309 11.44 5.41 2.03
N SER A 310 11.00 5.29 0.77
CA SER A 310 11.87 4.79 -0.31
C SER A 310 13.07 5.69 -0.59
N ILE A 311 12.93 7.01 -0.46
CA ILE A 311 14.08 7.93 -0.58
C ILE A 311 15.03 7.73 0.60
N ALA A 312 14.48 7.63 1.82
CA ALA A 312 15.26 7.46 3.03
C ALA A 312 16.08 6.16 3.02
N GLU A 313 15.44 5.03 2.70
CA GLU A 313 16.10 3.73 2.52
C GLU A 313 17.12 3.76 1.37
N GLY A 314 16.79 4.44 0.26
CA GLY A 314 17.67 4.58 -0.91
C GLY A 314 19.04 5.16 -0.56
N PHE A 315 19.11 6.12 0.34
CA PHE A 315 20.38 6.68 0.81
C PHE A 315 21.29 5.63 1.47
N GLY A 316 20.70 4.66 2.20
CA GLY A 316 21.44 3.54 2.78
C GLY A 316 22.08 2.61 1.73
N PHE A 317 21.57 2.63 0.49
CA PHE A 317 22.09 1.85 -0.64
C PHE A 317 22.83 2.72 -1.68
N ASN A 318 23.17 3.97 -1.35
CA ASN A 318 23.78 4.95 -2.26
C ASN A 318 22.94 5.25 -3.52
N ILE A 319 21.61 5.13 -3.40
CA ILE A 319 20.65 5.51 -4.44
C ILE A 319 20.25 6.96 -4.19
N THR A 320 20.29 7.80 -5.23
CA THR A 320 19.86 9.20 -5.12
C THR A 320 18.34 9.32 -4.95
N ALA A 321 17.89 10.41 -4.34
CA ALA A 321 16.44 10.68 -4.22
C ALA A 321 15.75 10.71 -5.59
N ARG A 322 16.42 11.23 -6.62
CA ARG A 322 15.90 11.27 -7.99
C ARG A 322 15.72 9.87 -8.59
N GLU A 323 16.69 8.99 -8.37
CA GLU A 323 16.60 7.59 -8.81
C GLU A 323 15.46 6.86 -8.08
N SER A 324 15.33 7.04 -6.75
CA SER A 324 14.22 6.48 -5.98
C SER A 324 12.86 6.94 -6.52
N LEU A 325 12.72 8.24 -6.81
CA LEU A 325 11.48 8.78 -7.40
C LEU A 325 11.20 8.24 -8.80
N THR A 326 12.23 8.05 -9.61
CA THR A 326 12.12 7.46 -10.95
C THR A 326 11.70 5.99 -10.86
N LEU A 327 12.30 5.22 -9.95
CA LEU A 327 11.94 3.82 -9.71
C LEU A 327 10.49 3.66 -9.26
N LEU A 328 9.97 4.59 -8.45
CA LEU A 328 8.57 4.61 -8.03
C LEU A 328 7.61 5.13 -9.11
N GLY A 329 8.14 5.66 -10.23
CA GLY A 329 7.31 6.31 -11.25
C GLY A 329 6.61 7.59 -10.74
N ALA A 330 7.21 8.25 -9.74
CA ALA A 330 6.69 9.45 -9.12
C ALA A 330 7.10 10.72 -9.89
N ILE A 331 8.15 10.64 -10.70
CA ILE A 331 8.62 11.68 -11.62
C ILE A 331 8.99 11.08 -12.98
#